data_a205b4f348b7cb75a1b361c757347eac
#
_entry.id   a205b4f348b7cb75a1b361c757347eac
#
_cell.length_a   1.000
_cell.length_b   1.000
_cell.length_c   1.000
_cell.angle_alpha   90.00
_cell.angle_beta   90.00
_cell.angle_gamma   90.00
#
_symmetry.space_group_name_H-M   'P 1'
#
loop_
_entity.id
_entity.type
_entity.pdbx_description
1 polymer ?
#
loop_
_entity_poly.entity_id
_entity_poly.type
_entity_poly.pdbx_seq_one_letter_code
_entity_poly.pdbx_strand_id
1 'polypeptide(L)' 'MRVIDRKTGKEVVAGDTLIRKDYKGFRHRYEILEYLGSGMVWVKKLTQGDRWVYLSMPLASLQLDEVLI' A
#
# COMPACT_ATOMS: atom_id res chain seq x y z
N MET A 1 15.34 5.30 -2.87
CA MET A 1 14.33 4.32 -3.27
C MET A 1 13.05 5.04 -3.69
N ARG A 2 12.48 4.65 -4.80
CA ARG A 2 11.19 5.17 -5.23
C ARG A 2 10.22 4.00 -5.36
N VAL A 3 8.97 4.24 -5.06
CA VAL A 3 7.91 3.24 -5.18
C VAL A 3 6.85 3.79 -6.13
N ILE A 4 6.49 2.99 -7.11
CA ILE A 4 5.56 3.39 -8.18
C ILE A 4 4.32 2.51 -8.10
N ASP A 5 3.15 3.13 -8.23
CA ASP A 5 1.90 2.40 -8.36
C ASP A 5 1.84 1.76 -9.75
N ARG A 6 1.75 0.43 -9.78
CA ARG A 6 1.72 -0.33 -11.02
C ARG A 6 0.52 0.05 -11.89
N LYS A 7 -0.59 0.43 -11.28
CA LYS A 7 -1.82 0.77 -12.02
C LYS A 7 -1.76 2.13 -12.68
N THR A 8 -1.15 3.12 -12.03
CA THR A 8 -1.18 4.51 -12.50
C THR A 8 0.16 5.00 -13.02
N GLY A 9 1.24 4.31 -12.67
CA GLY A 9 2.59 4.75 -12.98
C GLY A 9 3.08 5.92 -12.13
N LYS A 10 2.29 6.34 -11.15
CA LYS A 10 2.64 7.46 -10.29
C LYS A 10 3.44 7.01 -9.09
N GLU A 11 4.33 7.89 -8.62
CA GLU A 11 5.06 7.65 -7.40
C GLU A 11 4.14 7.69 -6.18
N VAL A 12 4.37 6.75 -5.24
CA VAL A 12 3.60 6.66 -4.01
C VAL A 12 4.55 6.93 -2.84
N VAL A 13 4.20 7.92 -2.03
CA VAL A 13 5.02 8.34 -0.88
C VAL A 13 4.23 8.18 0.42
N ALA A 14 4.93 8.26 1.54
CA ALA A 14 4.27 8.20 2.85
C ALA A 14 3.21 9.30 2.95
N GLY A 15 2.05 8.94 3.47
CA GLY A 15 0.88 9.82 3.54
C GLY A 15 -0.13 9.59 2.43
N ASP A 16 0.26 8.94 1.35
CA ASP A 16 -0.66 8.65 0.26
C ASP A 16 -1.64 7.55 0.65
N THR A 17 -2.84 7.64 0.09
CA THR A 17 -3.90 6.65 0.29
C THR A 17 -4.14 5.87 -0.99
N LEU A 18 -4.28 4.56 -0.84
CA LEU A 18 -4.57 3.65 -1.94
C LEU A 18 -5.86 2.90 -1.65
N ILE A 19 -6.62 2.60 -2.70
CA ILE A 19 -7.77 1.72 -2.61
C ILE A 19 -7.46 0.47 -3.40
N ARG A 20 -7.54 -0.69 -2.75
CA ARG A 20 -7.25 -1.98 -3.36
C ARG A 20 -8.33 -2.98 -3.01
N LYS A 21 -8.65 -3.85 -3.97
CA LYS A 21 -9.62 -4.93 -3.77
C LYS A 21 -8.90 -6.14 -3.19
N ASP A 22 -9.59 -6.83 -2.26
CA ASP A 22 -9.12 -8.13 -1.80
C ASP A 22 -9.57 -9.23 -2.78
N TYR A 23 -9.26 -10.49 -2.44
CA TYR A 23 -9.59 -11.62 -3.31
C TYR A 23 -11.11 -11.83 -3.45
N LYS A 24 -11.89 -11.29 -2.53
CA LYS A 24 -13.37 -11.35 -2.58
C LYS A 24 -13.98 -10.19 -3.34
N GLY A 25 -13.15 -9.23 -3.77
CA GLY A 25 -13.61 -8.05 -4.47
C GLY A 25 -14.02 -6.88 -3.58
N PHE A 26 -13.84 -7.00 -2.26
CA PHE A 26 -14.10 -5.90 -1.35
C PHE A 26 -12.98 -4.88 -1.41
N ARG A 27 -13.33 -3.61 -1.44
CA ARG A 27 -12.37 -2.51 -1.47
C ARG A 27 -11.91 -2.16 -0.07
N HIS A 28 -10.61 -1.99 0.08
CA HIS A 28 -10.01 -1.55 1.34
C HIS A 28 -9.18 -0.31 1.08
N ARG A 29 -9.21 0.61 2.02
CA ARG A 29 -8.39 1.82 1.97
C ARG A 29 -7.13 1.57 2.78
N TYR A 30 -5.98 1.88 2.16
CA TYR A 30 -4.67 1.77 2.81
C TYR A 30 -4.01 3.13 2.81
N GLU A 31 -3.45 3.53 3.93
CA GLU A 31 -2.59 4.70 3.98
C GLU A 31 -1.16 4.24 4.18
N ILE A 32 -0.26 4.73 3.34
CA ILE A 32 1.16 4.39 3.41
C ILE A 32 1.77 5.17 4.56
N LEU A 33 2.37 4.47 5.51
CA LEU A 33 3.00 5.10 6.67
C LEU A 33 4.51 5.18 6.53
N GLU A 34 5.15 4.08 6.13
CA GLU A 34 6.60 4.02 6.05
C GLU A 34 7.04 2.85 5.18
N TYR A 35 8.05 3.05 4.35
CA TYR A 35 8.67 1.96 3.62
C TYR A 35 9.77 1.35 4.49
N LEU A 36 9.68 0.03 4.72
CA LEU A 36 10.53 -0.66 5.67
C LEU A 36 11.79 -1.25 5.05
N GLY A 37 11.94 -1.14 3.73
CA GLY A 37 13.00 -1.84 3.02
C GLY A 37 12.63 -3.30 2.76
N SER A 38 13.48 -4.02 2.03
CA SER A 38 13.28 -5.45 1.72
C SER A 38 11.93 -5.74 1.06
N GLY A 39 11.36 -4.77 0.35
CA GLY A 39 10.09 -4.94 -0.33
C GLY A 39 8.86 -4.89 0.56
N MET A 40 9.00 -4.40 1.80
CA MET A 40 7.88 -4.31 2.75
C MET A 40 7.49 -2.87 3.00
N VAL A 41 6.22 -2.67 3.34
CA VAL A 41 5.68 -1.35 3.66
C VAL A 41 4.80 -1.44 4.91
N TRP A 42 4.92 -0.44 5.77
CA TRP A 42 4.08 -0.27 6.96
C TRP A 42 2.89 0.60 6.58
N VAL A 43 1.69 0.08 6.79
CA VAL A 43 0.46 0.74 6.37
C VAL A 43 -0.59 0.67 7.47
N LYS A 44 -1.59 1.53 7.39
CA LYS A 44 -2.82 1.32 8.13
C LYS A 44 -3.95 1.08 7.13
N LYS A 45 -4.77 0.09 7.45
CA LYS A 45 -5.87 -0.37 6.61
C LYS A 45 -7.18 -0.07 7.30
N LEU A 46 -8.12 0.55 6.58
CA LEU A 46 -9.46 0.76 7.09
C LEU A 46 -10.29 -0.48 6.79
N THR A 47 -10.79 -1.13 7.83
CA THR A 47 -11.62 -2.32 7.69
C THR A 47 -13.07 -1.94 7.47
N GLN A 48 -13.91 -2.91 7.14
CA GLN A 48 -15.34 -2.69 6.91
C GLN A 48 -16.10 -2.16 8.14
N GLY A 49 -15.56 -2.38 9.33
CA GLY A 49 -16.14 -1.87 10.56
C GLY A 49 -15.66 -0.49 10.96
N ASP A 50 -15.11 0.29 10.01
CA ASP A 50 -14.52 1.61 10.23
C ASP A 50 -13.40 1.60 11.27
N ARG A 51 -12.66 0.50 11.32
CA ARG A 51 -11.50 0.35 12.18
C ARG A 51 -10.22 0.46 11.39
N TRP A 52 -9.26 1.21 11.89
CA TRP A 52 -7.91 1.25 11.35
C TRP A 52 -7.08 0.16 11.97
N VAL A 53 -6.45 -0.64 11.13
CA VAL A 53 -5.55 -1.71 11.55
C VAL A 53 -4.16 -1.42 10.98
N TYR A 54 -3.14 -1.47 11.82
CA TYR A 54 -1.75 -1.25 11.41
C TYR A 54 -1.11 -2.60 11.09
N LEU A 55 -0.46 -2.69 9.94
CA LEU A 55 0.19 -3.93 9.52
C LEU A 55 1.32 -3.65 8.54
N SER A 56 2.24 -4.61 8.42
CA SER A 56 3.24 -4.58 7.38
C SER A 56 2.82 -5.51 6.25
N MET A 57 3.09 -5.11 5.01
CA MET A 57 2.70 -5.87 3.82
C MET A 57 3.82 -5.84 2.81
N PRO A 58 3.93 -6.90 1.97
CA PRO A 58 4.77 -6.80 0.79
C PRO A 58 4.24 -5.74 -0.17
N LEU A 59 5.14 -5.00 -0.81
CA LEU A 59 4.75 -4.00 -1.82
C LEU A 59 3.90 -4.64 -2.92
N ALA A 60 4.25 -5.85 -3.34
CA ALA A 60 3.54 -6.55 -4.40
C ALA A 60 2.06 -6.79 -4.05
N SER A 61 1.73 -6.95 -2.77
CA SER A 61 0.34 -7.14 -2.34
C SER A 61 -0.52 -5.90 -2.58
N LEU A 62 0.10 -4.73 -2.65
CA LEU A 62 -0.57 -3.47 -2.95
C LEU A 62 -0.34 -3.03 -4.40
N GLN A 63 0.21 -3.91 -5.23
CA GLN A 63 0.52 -3.61 -6.64
C GLN A 63 1.47 -2.41 -6.77
N LEU A 64 2.43 -2.35 -5.87
CA LEU A 64 3.47 -1.34 -5.87
C LEU A 64 4.79 -1.95 -6.31
N ASP A 65 5.56 -1.21 -7.09
CA ASP A 65 6.87 -1.64 -7.57
C ASP A 65 7.95 -0.72 -7.03
N GLU A 66 9.01 -1.31 -6.50
CA GLU A 66 10.19 -0.57 -6.10
C GLU A 66 11.06 -0.32 -7.31
N VAL A 67 11.47 0.93 -7.48
CA VAL A 67 12.35 1.33 -8.59
C VAL A 67 13.65 1.83 -8.00
N LEU A 68 14.75 1.19 -8.42
CA LEU A 68 16.08 1.62 -8.05
C LEU A 68 16.59 2.59 -9.12
N ILE A 69 16.96 3.77 -8.68
CA ILE A 69 17.54 4.79 -9.56
C ILE A 69 18.96 5.06 -9.13
#